data_5f15d520e931128ac72117e9733733f7
#
_entry.id   5f15d520e931128ac72117e9733733f7
#
_cell.length_a   1.000
_cell.length_b   1.000
_cell.length_c   1.000
_cell.angle_alpha   90.00
_cell.angle_beta   90.00
_cell.angle_gamma   90.00
#
_symmetry.space_group_name_H-M   'P 1'
#
loop_
_entity.id
_entity.type
_entity.pdbx_description
1 polymer ?
#
loop_
_entity_poly.entity_id
_entity_poly.type
_entity_poly.pdbx_seq_one_letter_code
_entity_poly.pdbx_strand_id
1 'polypeptide(L)'
;MKYLNSLFFIILISSCSSVEKQNDRPNILFIMSDDHAYQAISAYDNRLIQTPNIDRIANEGMLFNNASVTNSICAPSRAVILTGKHSHLNGKIDNHAKFDDSQITFPQLFQKAGYQTAMFGKLHFGNNPKGIDDFLILPGQGSYINPKFIGKDSDTIITGYVTDIITDLSLDWLDKKRDKEKPFMMMYLHKAPHRAWWPSPEKFAEFYEKEFPEPATLFDDYSGRGTAAKTAEMNILTHMQYMHDSKVRPETIKEMGKVEPEIVYVRGDGSLMYPTAQGFYGPFGRANNEQKKKYDVTLDKISQDFKENWPNMNDKEKMQWKFQRYMQDYLATISSVDDNVGRVLDYLD
;
A
#
# COMPACT_ATOMS: atom_id res chain seq x y z
N MET A 1 75.60 -51.63 -30.29
CA MET A 1 75.00 -50.31 -30.17
C MET A 1 73.46 -50.57 -30.11
N LYS A 2 72.85 -50.43 -28.92
CA LYS A 2 71.40 -50.60 -28.72
C LYS A 2 70.79 -49.24 -28.47
N TYR A 3 69.90 -48.81 -29.33
CA TYR A 3 69.18 -47.58 -29.14
C TYR A 3 67.93 -47.89 -28.30
N LEU A 4 67.85 -47.22 -27.16
CA LEU A 4 66.68 -47.28 -26.21
C LEU A 4 65.76 -46.11 -26.58
N ASN A 5 64.62 -46.39 -27.18
CA ASN A 5 63.59 -45.40 -27.44
C ASN A 5 62.74 -45.22 -26.17
N SER A 6 62.91 -44.08 -25.52
CA SER A 6 62.01 -43.65 -24.42
C SER A 6 60.74 -42.98 -24.98
N LEU A 7 59.60 -43.65 -24.85
CA LEU A 7 58.27 -43.10 -25.19
C LEU A 7 57.81 -42.27 -24.03
N PHE A 8 57.75 -40.94 -24.22
CA PHE A 8 57.14 -40.01 -23.25
C PHE A 8 55.60 -39.98 -23.44
N PHE A 9 54.86 -40.54 -22.48
CA PHE A 9 53.40 -40.48 -22.43
C PHE A 9 53.00 -39.15 -21.79
N ILE A 10 52.52 -38.18 -22.59
CA ILE A 10 51.93 -36.93 -22.11
C ILE A 10 50.47 -37.24 -21.74
N ILE A 11 50.19 -37.30 -20.45
CA ILE A 11 48.80 -37.37 -19.91
C ILE A 11 48.23 -35.97 -19.97
N LEU A 12 47.37 -35.71 -20.93
CA LEU A 12 46.50 -34.51 -20.98
C LEU A 12 45.41 -34.69 -19.92
N ILE A 13 45.59 -34.05 -18.77
CA ILE A 13 44.52 -33.89 -17.77
C ILE A 13 43.56 -32.83 -18.33
N SER A 14 42.48 -33.27 -18.99
CA SER A 14 41.34 -32.41 -19.31
C SER A 14 40.68 -32.04 -17.98
N SER A 15 41.00 -30.86 -17.45
CA SER A 15 40.25 -30.23 -16.39
C SER A 15 38.90 -29.82 -16.97
N CYS A 16 37.87 -30.65 -16.79
CA CYS A 16 36.51 -30.20 -16.95
C CYS A 16 36.22 -29.24 -15.80
N SER A 17 36.50 -27.96 -16.01
CA SER A 17 35.83 -26.92 -15.22
C SER A 17 34.34 -27.02 -15.56
N SER A 18 33.56 -27.52 -14.63
CA SER A 18 32.09 -27.34 -14.63
C SER A 18 31.87 -25.83 -14.63
N VAL A 19 31.55 -25.27 -15.78
CA VAL A 19 30.98 -23.93 -15.84
C VAL A 19 29.66 -24.06 -15.05
N GLU A 20 29.66 -23.59 -13.81
CA GLU A 20 28.44 -23.40 -13.07
C GLU A 20 27.50 -22.58 -13.97
N LYS A 21 26.43 -23.20 -14.38
CA LYS A 21 25.44 -22.57 -15.21
C LYS A 21 24.82 -21.46 -14.35
N GLN A 22 25.34 -20.25 -14.50
CA GLN A 22 24.76 -19.06 -13.89
C GLN A 22 23.28 -19.09 -14.21
N ASN A 23 22.45 -18.94 -13.18
CA ASN A 23 21.01 -19.04 -13.34
C ASN A 23 20.52 -17.77 -14.06
N ASP A 24 20.44 -17.81 -15.39
CA ASP A 24 20.08 -16.69 -16.27
C ASP A 24 18.62 -16.19 -16.08
N ARG A 25 17.87 -16.76 -15.13
CA ARG A 25 16.49 -16.36 -14.88
C ARG A 25 16.47 -15.12 -13.99
N PRO A 26 15.75 -14.05 -14.41
CA PRO A 26 15.70 -12.81 -13.64
C PRO A 26 14.99 -12.98 -12.31
N ASN A 27 15.42 -12.24 -11.31
CA ASN A 27 14.63 -12.03 -10.09
C ASN A 27 13.40 -11.17 -10.42
N ILE A 28 12.31 -11.41 -9.70
CA ILE A 28 11.04 -10.69 -9.92
C ILE A 28 10.60 -10.06 -8.60
N LEU A 29 10.51 -8.73 -8.61
CA LEU A 29 9.92 -7.95 -7.54
C LEU A 29 8.61 -7.35 -8.03
N PHE A 30 7.48 -7.76 -7.45
CA PHE A 30 6.16 -7.19 -7.70
C PHE A 30 5.83 -6.19 -6.60
N ILE A 31 5.78 -4.90 -6.93
CA ILE A 31 5.45 -3.80 -6.00
C ILE A 31 4.01 -3.38 -6.22
N MET A 32 3.24 -3.24 -5.14
CA MET A 32 1.86 -2.77 -5.19
C MET A 32 1.54 -1.86 -4.01
N SER A 33 0.96 -0.71 -4.31
CA SER A 33 0.29 0.18 -3.35
C SER A 33 -1.23 0.06 -3.48
N ASP A 34 -1.99 0.50 -2.45
CA ASP A 34 -3.44 0.30 -2.34
C ASP A 34 -4.18 1.64 -2.39
N ASP A 35 -5.06 1.83 -3.38
CA ASP A 35 -5.78 3.07 -3.65
C ASP A 35 -4.86 4.26 -4.02
N HIS A 36 -3.79 4.00 -4.76
CA HIS A 36 -2.84 5.01 -5.21
C HIS A 36 -3.26 5.60 -6.56
N ALA A 37 -3.68 6.85 -6.55
CA ALA A 37 -4.06 7.56 -7.77
C ALA A 37 -2.81 7.89 -8.63
N TYR A 38 -2.91 7.73 -9.94
CA TYR A 38 -1.79 8.02 -10.85
C TYR A 38 -1.33 9.48 -10.79
N GLN A 39 -2.24 10.43 -10.47
CA GLN A 39 -1.90 11.85 -10.29
C GLN A 39 -0.99 12.11 -9.08
N ALA A 40 -0.85 11.12 -8.19
CA ALA A 40 0.06 11.18 -7.05
C ALA A 40 1.34 10.34 -7.27
N ILE A 41 1.73 10.16 -8.53
CA ILE A 41 3.02 9.62 -8.97
C ILE A 41 3.65 10.66 -9.90
N SER A 42 4.81 11.22 -9.52
CA SER A 42 5.37 12.39 -10.23
C SER A 42 5.80 12.09 -11.67
N ALA A 43 6.07 10.84 -12.03
CA ALA A 43 6.28 10.44 -13.42
C ALA A 43 5.05 10.67 -14.32
N TYR A 44 3.83 10.71 -13.77
CA TYR A 44 2.60 11.04 -14.49
C TYR A 44 2.15 12.48 -14.28
N ASP A 45 2.26 13.01 -13.04
CA ASP A 45 1.81 14.33 -12.67
C ASP A 45 2.60 14.85 -11.45
N ASN A 46 3.41 15.85 -11.61
CA ASN A 46 4.30 16.37 -10.57
C ASN A 46 3.72 17.54 -9.75
N ARG A 47 2.43 17.87 -9.94
CA ARG A 47 1.79 19.01 -9.28
C ARG A 47 1.49 18.79 -7.80
N LEU A 48 1.25 17.55 -7.39
CA LEU A 48 0.81 17.22 -6.03
C LEU A 48 1.96 16.78 -5.13
N ILE A 49 2.83 15.90 -5.62
CA ILE A 49 3.90 15.30 -4.84
C ILE A 49 5.07 14.92 -5.75
N GLN A 50 6.26 14.83 -5.18
CA GLN A 50 7.41 14.20 -5.83
C GLN A 50 7.58 12.79 -5.31
N THR A 51 7.72 11.83 -6.24
CA THR A 51 7.93 10.40 -5.95
C THR A 51 9.19 9.89 -6.69
N PRO A 52 10.38 10.44 -6.35
CA PRO A 52 11.60 10.22 -7.13
C PRO A 52 12.02 8.75 -7.18
N ASN A 53 11.70 7.96 -6.16
CA ASN A 53 12.07 6.55 -6.11
C ASN A 53 11.14 5.69 -6.98
N ILE A 54 9.83 5.98 -6.98
CA ILE A 54 8.89 5.33 -7.91
C ILE A 54 9.22 5.76 -9.35
N ASP A 55 9.60 7.01 -9.56
CA ASP A 55 9.99 7.54 -10.88
C ASP A 55 11.24 6.86 -11.46
N ARG A 56 12.16 6.33 -10.61
CA ARG A 56 13.29 5.50 -11.08
C ARG A 56 12.79 4.31 -11.90
N ILE A 57 11.73 3.63 -11.45
CA ILE A 57 11.15 2.49 -12.17
C ILE A 57 10.63 2.93 -13.55
N ALA A 58 10.01 4.11 -13.63
CA ALA A 58 9.53 4.67 -14.90
C ALA A 58 10.69 5.09 -15.82
N ASN A 59 11.73 5.70 -15.26
CA ASN A 59 12.86 6.25 -16.02
C ASN A 59 13.82 5.16 -16.52
N GLU A 60 13.99 4.09 -15.75
CA GLU A 60 14.88 2.97 -16.07
C GLU A 60 14.17 1.81 -16.78
N GLY A 61 12.84 1.83 -16.81
CA GLY A 61 12.00 0.79 -17.36
C GLY A 61 10.97 1.29 -18.36
N MET A 62 9.70 1.03 -18.10
CA MET A 62 8.60 1.38 -19.00
C MET A 62 7.45 2.02 -18.22
N LEU A 63 7.01 3.20 -18.68
CA LEU A 63 5.85 3.91 -18.18
C LEU A 63 4.62 3.59 -19.04
N PHE A 64 3.56 3.07 -18.43
CA PHE A 64 2.31 2.73 -19.11
C PHE A 64 1.31 3.88 -19.03
N ASN A 65 1.10 4.59 -20.13
CA ASN A 65 0.14 5.69 -20.20
C ASN A 65 -1.32 5.22 -20.33
N ASN A 66 -1.52 3.99 -20.78
CA ASN A 66 -2.84 3.38 -20.97
C ASN A 66 -2.90 2.04 -20.23
N ALA A 67 -3.13 2.11 -18.92
CA ALA A 67 -3.35 0.94 -18.08
C ALA A 67 -4.76 1.00 -17.49
N SER A 68 -5.42 -0.15 -17.40
CA SER A 68 -6.76 -0.25 -16.80
C SER A 68 -6.87 -1.49 -15.92
N VAL A 69 -7.74 -1.41 -14.93
CA VAL A 69 -8.05 -2.52 -14.04
C VAL A 69 -9.41 -3.12 -14.40
N THR A 70 -9.55 -4.42 -14.22
CA THR A 70 -10.80 -5.14 -14.54
C THR A 70 -11.84 -5.03 -13.44
N ASN A 71 -11.39 -4.78 -12.20
CA ASN A 71 -12.22 -4.56 -11.03
C ASN A 71 -11.45 -3.66 -10.04
N SER A 72 -11.95 -2.48 -9.79
CA SER A 72 -11.28 -1.43 -8.99
C SER A 72 -11.54 -1.54 -7.47
N ILE A 73 -11.78 -2.75 -6.96
CA ILE A 73 -11.96 -3.05 -5.54
C ILE A 73 -10.78 -3.91 -5.07
N CYS A 74 -10.25 -3.66 -3.85
CA CYS A 74 -9.02 -4.27 -3.32
C CYS A 74 -8.90 -5.78 -3.56
N ALA A 75 -9.73 -6.61 -2.91
CA ALA A 75 -9.60 -8.05 -2.98
C ALA A 75 -9.93 -8.62 -4.37
N PRO A 76 -10.96 -8.17 -5.09
CA PRO A 76 -11.19 -8.56 -6.47
C PRO A 76 -10.02 -8.25 -7.41
N SER A 77 -9.45 -7.04 -7.34
CA SER A 77 -8.29 -6.65 -8.14
C SER A 77 -7.09 -7.58 -7.87
N ARG A 78 -6.80 -7.85 -6.59
CA ARG A 78 -5.72 -8.76 -6.19
C ARG A 78 -5.95 -10.20 -6.68
N ALA A 79 -7.19 -10.66 -6.67
CA ALA A 79 -7.54 -11.98 -7.22
C ALA A 79 -7.35 -12.05 -8.73
N VAL A 80 -7.70 -10.98 -9.47
CA VAL A 80 -7.43 -10.88 -10.91
C VAL A 80 -5.93 -10.94 -11.20
N ILE A 81 -5.14 -10.17 -10.46
CA ILE A 81 -3.68 -10.17 -10.59
C ILE A 81 -3.11 -11.57 -10.34
N LEU A 82 -3.50 -12.22 -9.24
CA LEU A 82 -2.96 -13.53 -8.88
C LEU A 82 -3.36 -14.64 -9.84
N THR A 83 -4.61 -14.63 -10.36
CA THR A 83 -5.15 -15.73 -11.16
C THR A 83 -5.08 -15.49 -12.67
N GLY A 84 -4.89 -14.23 -13.11
CA GLY A 84 -5.04 -13.85 -14.53
C GLY A 84 -6.47 -13.96 -15.05
N LYS A 85 -7.49 -14.09 -14.16
CA LYS A 85 -8.89 -14.28 -14.53
C LYS A 85 -9.74 -13.11 -14.05
N HIS A 86 -10.68 -12.67 -14.86
CA HIS A 86 -11.70 -11.68 -14.46
C HIS A 86 -12.49 -12.14 -13.22
N SER A 87 -13.01 -11.21 -12.43
CA SER A 87 -13.70 -11.49 -11.16
C SER A 87 -14.87 -12.47 -11.27
N HIS A 88 -15.63 -12.44 -12.37
CA HIS A 88 -16.74 -13.38 -12.62
C HIS A 88 -16.25 -14.82 -12.91
N LEU A 89 -14.98 -14.99 -13.32
CA LEU A 89 -14.37 -16.30 -13.55
C LEU A 89 -13.62 -16.83 -12.33
N ASN A 90 -12.99 -15.93 -11.54
CA ASN A 90 -12.28 -16.35 -10.34
C ASN A 90 -13.15 -16.36 -9.08
N GLY A 91 -14.40 -15.87 -9.16
CA GLY A 91 -15.39 -15.87 -8.09
C GLY A 91 -15.22 -14.80 -7.02
N LYS A 92 -14.10 -14.03 -7.03
CA LYS A 92 -13.86 -12.92 -6.10
C LYS A 92 -14.45 -11.63 -6.67
N ILE A 93 -15.77 -11.47 -6.55
CA ILE A 93 -16.53 -10.36 -7.15
C ILE A 93 -16.56 -9.08 -6.30
N ASP A 94 -16.38 -9.22 -5.00
CA ASP A 94 -16.38 -8.13 -4.01
C ASP A 94 -15.42 -8.45 -2.83
N ASN A 95 -15.37 -7.57 -1.83
CA ASN A 95 -14.55 -7.79 -0.64
C ASN A 95 -15.09 -8.85 0.31
N HIS A 96 -16.36 -9.26 0.19
CA HIS A 96 -17.01 -10.23 1.07
C HIS A 96 -16.96 -11.66 0.50
N ALA A 97 -17.03 -11.82 -0.82
CA ALA A 97 -16.93 -13.12 -1.46
C ALA A 97 -15.63 -13.84 -1.05
N LYS A 98 -15.74 -15.12 -0.69
CA LYS A 98 -14.56 -15.92 -0.32
C LYS A 98 -13.73 -16.20 -1.57
N PHE A 99 -12.41 -16.04 -1.48
CA PHE A 99 -11.51 -16.45 -2.55
C PHE A 99 -11.37 -17.98 -2.56
N ASP A 100 -11.61 -18.58 -3.73
CA ASP A 100 -11.35 -20.01 -3.96
C ASP A 100 -9.85 -20.22 -4.17
N ASP A 101 -9.19 -20.73 -3.14
CA ASP A 101 -7.74 -20.95 -3.12
C ASP A 101 -7.30 -22.27 -3.79
N SER A 102 -8.23 -23.03 -4.37
CA SER A 102 -7.91 -24.18 -5.24
C SER A 102 -7.43 -23.76 -6.61
N GLN A 103 -7.69 -22.51 -7.00
CA GLN A 103 -7.27 -21.96 -8.27
C GLN A 103 -5.75 -21.82 -8.38
N ILE A 104 -5.25 -21.99 -9.61
CA ILE A 104 -3.84 -21.73 -9.91
C ILE A 104 -3.58 -20.23 -9.88
N THR A 105 -2.53 -19.84 -9.17
CA THR A 105 -2.04 -18.45 -9.10
C THR A 105 -0.62 -18.36 -9.66
N PHE A 106 -0.21 -17.18 -10.15
CA PHE A 106 1.12 -17.05 -10.73
C PHE A 106 2.26 -17.35 -9.73
N PRO A 107 2.17 -17.07 -8.40
CA PRO A 107 3.18 -17.50 -7.46
C PRO A 107 3.41 -19.01 -7.44
N GLN A 108 2.33 -19.81 -7.55
CA GLN A 108 2.45 -21.28 -7.65
C GLN A 108 3.21 -21.71 -8.91
N LEU A 109 3.06 -20.98 -10.01
CA LEU A 109 3.80 -21.25 -11.25
C LEU A 109 5.27 -20.91 -11.11
N PHE A 110 5.62 -19.79 -10.46
CA PHE A 110 6.99 -19.44 -10.15
C PHE A 110 7.66 -20.46 -9.22
N GLN A 111 6.97 -20.87 -8.16
CA GLN A 111 7.46 -21.91 -7.25
C GLN A 111 7.74 -23.22 -8.00
N LYS A 112 6.81 -23.66 -8.87
CA LYS A 112 7.03 -24.85 -9.72
C LYS A 112 8.19 -24.68 -10.71
N ALA A 113 8.47 -23.47 -11.15
CA ALA A 113 9.62 -23.16 -12.00
C ALA A 113 10.95 -23.05 -11.19
N GLY A 114 10.93 -23.30 -9.87
CA GLY A 114 12.13 -23.31 -9.02
C GLY A 114 12.54 -21.95 -8.48
N TYR A 115 11.63 -20.97 -8.50
CA TYR A 115 11.84 -19.69 -7.80
C TYR A 115 11.56 -19.87 -6.31
N GLN A 116 12.30 -19.17 -5.48
CA GLN A 116 11.87 -18.88 -4.10
C GLN A 116 10.81 -17.78 -4.12
N THR A 117 9.76 -17.95 -3.33
CA THR A 117 8.60 -17.06 -3.36
C THR A 117 8.35 -16.45 -1.99
N ALA A 118 8.18 -15.13 -1.95
CA ALA A 118 7.87 -14.41 -0.71
C ALA A 118 6.73 -13.41 -0.90
N MET A 119 6.01 -13.10 0.20
CA MET A 119 4.93 -12.12 0.19
C MET A 119 4.88 -11.35 1.51
N PHE A 120 5.00 -10.02 1.45
CA PHE A 120 4.93 -9.16 2.63
C PHE A 120 3.90 -8.05 2.42
N GLY A 121 2.97 -7.89 3.37
CA GLY A 121 1.99 -6.83 3.38
C GLY A 121 0.54 -7.27 3.11
N LYS A 122 -0.24 -6.46 2.35
CA LYS A 122 -1.68 -6.64 2.23
C LYS A 122 -2.06 -7.64 1.13
N LEU A 123 -2.69 -8.76 1.50
CA LEU A 123 -3.31 -9.73 0.56
C LEU A 123 -4.84 -9.56 0.47
N HIS A 124 -5.51 -9.43 1.60
CA HIS A 124 -6.95 -9.17 1.74
C HIS A 124 -7.90 -10.31 1.29
N PHE A 125 -7.49 -11.57 1.41
CA PHE A 125 -8.35 -12.72 1.05
C PHE A 125 -8.98 -13.45 2.23
N GLY A 126 -8.42 -13.29 3.43
CA GLY A 126 -8.85 -14.02 4.63
C GLY A 126 -8.29 -15.45 4.74
N ASN A 127 -7.54 -15.92 3.76
CA ASN A 127 -6.81 -17.20 3.76
C ASN A 127 -5.33 -16.97 3.45
N ASN A 128 -4.50 -17.95 3.83
CA ASN A 128 -3.07 -17.91 3.59
C ASN A 128 -2.76 -18.04 2.08
N PRO A 129 -1.72 -17.35 1.57
CA PRO A 129 -1.33 -17.45 0.18
C PRO A 129 -0.77 -18.83 -0.15
N LYS A 130 -1.17 -19.39 -1.31
CA LYS A 130 -0.60 -20.64 -1.86
C LYS A 130 0.51 -20.33 -2.86
N GLY A 131 1.52 -21.19 -2.89
CA GLY A 131 2.68 -21.00 -3.77
C GLY A 131 3.63 -19.92 -3.29
N ILE A 132 3.59 -19.62 -1.98
CA ILE A 132 4.49 -18.69 -1.30
C ILE A 132 5.24 -19.45 -0.19
N ASP A 133 6.57 -19.41 -0.24
CA ASP A 133 7.42 -20.11 0.71
C ASP A 133 7.46 -19.39 2.06
N ASP A 134 7.61 -18.05 2.02
CA ASP A 134 7.68 -17.18 3.20
C ASP A 134 6.70 -16.03 3.08
N PHE A 135 5.92 -15.79 4.13
CA PHE A 135 5.02 -14.65 4.14
C PHE A 135 4.75 -14.09 5.53
N LEU A 136 4.52 -12.79 5.57
CA LEU A 136 3.88 -12.05 6.67
C LEU A 136 2.86 -11.09 6.06
N ILE A 137 1.58 -11.43 6.16
CA ILE A 137 0.49 -10.69 5.54
C ILE A 137 -0.40 -10.01 6.56
N LEU A 138 -0.95 -8.85 6.18
CA LEU A 138 -1.87 -8.11 7.02
C LEU A 138 -3.25 -8.79 7.05
N PRO A 139 -3.90 -8.95 8.22
CA PRO A 139 -5.27 -9.41 8.32
C PRO A 139 -6.24 -8.35 7.74
N GLY A 140 -7.10 -8.75 6.81
CA GLY A 140 -8.10 -7.88 6.18
C GLY A 140 -7.47 -6.62 5.58
N GLN A 141 -7.91 -5.45 6.02
CA GLN A 141 -7.39 -4.14 5.59
C GLN A 141 -6.04 -3.78 6.24
N GLY A 142 -5.64 -4.45 7.32
CA GLY A 142 -4.45 -4.11 8.08
C GLY A 142 -4.58 -2.80 8.87
N SER A 143 -3.54 -2.47 9.64
CA SER A 143 -3.44 -1.22 10.42
C SER A 143 -2.17 -0.48 10.07
N TYR A 144 -2.20 0.86 10.09
CA TYR A 144 -1.00 1.68 9.86
C TYR A 144 -0.01 1.63 11.01
N ILE A 145 -0.53 1.63 12.25
CA ILE A 145 0.24 1.71 13.48
C ILE A 145 0.27 0.33 14.14
N ASN A 146 1.44 -0.16 14.52
CA ASN A 146 1.67 -1.42 15.22
C ASN A 146 0.82 -2.57 14.63
N PRO A 147 0.98 -2.88 13.34
CA PRO A 147 0.15 -3.86 12.65
C PRO A 147 0.35 -5.26 13.19
N LYS A 148 -0.75 -6.03 13.18
CA LYS A 148 -0.68 -7.49 13.26
C LYS A 148 -0.35 -8.04 11.87
N PHE A 149 0.47 -9.09 11.84
CA PHE A 149 0.73 -9.91 10.66
C PHE A 149 0.34 -11.36 10.92
N ILE A 150 -0.18 -12.00 9.90
CA ILE A 150 -0.41 -13.43 9.83
C ILE A 150 0.80 -14.04 9.13
N GLY A 151 1.48 -14.96 9.78
CA GLY A 151 2.62 -15.68 9.23
C GLY A 151 2.29 -17.14 8.93
N LYS A 152 3.26 -17.83 8.34
CA LYS A 152 3.14 -19.26 8.03
C LYS A 152 3.00 -20.11 9.30
N ASP A 153 3.82 -19.81 10.30
CA ASP A 153 3.91 -20.59 11.52
C ASP A 153 3.19 -19.93 12.71
N SER A 154 3.17 -18.60 12.75
CA SER A 154 2.54 -17.84 13.83
C SER A 154 2.20 -16.42 13.42
N ASP A 155 1.20 -15.87 14.09
CA ASP A 155 0.84 -14.46 13.99
C ASP A 155 1.76 -13.64 14.90
N THR A 156 2.02 -12.39 14.50
CA THR A 156 2.83 -11.45 15.28
C THR A 156 2.30 -10.03 15.20
N ILE A 157 2.57 -9.23 16.24
CA ILE A 157 2.35 -7.78 16.21
C ILE A 157 3.73 -7.13 16.21
N ILE A 158 3.98 -6.25 15.23
CA ILE A 158 5.26 -5.57 15.12
C ILE A 158 5.03 -4.09 15.44
N THR A 159 5.80 -3.56 16.39
CA THR A 159 5.74 -2.14 16.75
C THR A 159 6.40 -1.29 15.67
N GLY A 160 5.69 -0.26 15.19
CA GLY A 160 6.19 0.66 14.17
C GLY A 160 5.12 1.08 13.17
N TYR A 161 5.56 1.68 12.10
CA TYR A 161 4.73 2.13 10.98
C TYR A 161 4.67 1.04 9.89
N VAL A 162 3.48 0.71 9.42
CA VAL A 162 3.25 -0.45 8.55
C VAL A 162 4.10 -0.45 7.28
N THR A 163 4.27 0.72 6.65
CA THR A 163 5.01 0.85 5.38
C THR A 163 6.49 0.51 5.59
N ASP A 164 7.08 1.01 6.69
CA ASP A 164 8.48 0.72 7.05
C ASP A 164 8.65 -0.75 7.41
N ILE A 165 7.73 -1.30 8.21
CA ILE A 165 7.76 -2.71 8.63
C ILE A 165 7.71 -3.66 7.42
N ILE A 166 6.82 -3.41 6.46
CA ILE A 166 6.73 -4.23 5.24
C ILE A 166 8.06 -4.20 4.48
N THR A 167 8.70 -3.06 4.43
CA THR A 167 10.02 -2.87 3.81
C THR A 167 11.12 -3.60 4.57
N ASP A 168 11.17 -3.44 5.89
CA ASP A 168 12.15 -4.12 6.74
C ASP A 168 12.05 -5.65 6.62
N LEU A 169 10.83 -6.19 6.59
CA LEU A 169 10.57 -7.62 6.38
C LEU A 169 11.05 -8.08 5.00
N SER A 170 10.83 -7.27 3.97
CA SER A 170 11.25 -7.56 2.59
C SER A 170 12.77 -7.56 2.47
N LEU A 171 13.43 -6.55 3.03
CA LEU A 171 14.89 -6.43 3.04
C LEU A 171 15.55 -7.54 3.88
N ASP A 172 14.99 -7.86 5.05
CA ASP A 172 15.50 -8.97 5.88
C ASP A 172 15.41 -10.31 5.15
N TRP A 173 14.32 -10.54 4.41
CA TRP A 173 14.18 -11.74 3.60
C TRP A 173 15.18 -11.76 2.43
N LEU A 174 15.33 -10.66 1.71
CA LEU A 174 16.27 -10.54 0.59
C LEU A 174 17.72 -10.73 1.03
N ASP A 175 18.10 -10.18 2.18
CA ASP A 175 19.48 -10.23 2.68
C ASP A 175 19.83 -11.54 3.37
N LYS A 176 18.94 -12.04 4.28
CA LYS A 176 19.29 -13.07 5.25
C LYS A 176 18.58 -14.41 5.07
N LYS A 177 17.41 -14.45 4.42
CA LYS A 177 16.56 -15.66 4.44
C LYS A 177 16.55 -16.43 3.13
N ARG A 178 16.57 -15.72 2.00
CA ARG A 178 16.55 -16.39 0.70
C ARG A 178 17.86 -17.11 0.40
N ASP A 179 17.78 -18.20 -0.35
CA ASP A 179 18.94 -18.84 -0.98
C ASP A 179 19.40 -17.98 -2.17
N LYS A 180 20.61 -17.42 -2.09
CA LYS A 180 21.14 -16.49 -3.10
C LYS A 180 21.46 -17.19 -4.43
N GLU A 181 21.56 -18.52 -4.45
CA GLU A 181 21.79 -19.31 -5.66
C GLU A 181 20.51 -19.56 -6.49
N LYS A 182 19.33 -19.20 -5.94
CA LYS A 182 18.05 -19.34 -6.63
C LYS A 182 17.46 -18.00 -7.01
N PRO A 183 16.76 -17.93 -8.16
CA PRO A 183 15.99 -16.75 -8.49
C PRO A 183 14.83 -16.61 -7.51
N PHE A 184 14.40 -15.39 -7.25
CA PHE A 184 13.25 -15.14 -6.39
C PHE A 184 12.11 -14.42 -7.12
N MET A 185 10.89 -14.65 -6.62
CA MET A 185 9.72 -13.84 -6.90
C MET A 185 9.16 -13.34 -5.57
N MET A 186 9.19 -12.03 -5.36
CA MET A 186 8.68 -11.40 -4.15
C MET A 186 7.52 -10.46 -4.44
N MET A 187 6.45 -10.58 -3.67
CA MET A 187 5.33 -9.64 -3.67
C MET A 187 5.46 -8.66 -2.49
N TYR A 188 5.75 -7.41 -2.80
CA TYR A 188 5.94 -6.30 -1.88
C TYR A 188 4.69 -5.41 -1.91
N LEU A 189 3.77 -5.63 -0.94
CA LEU A 189 2.38 -5.19 -1.00
C LEU A 189 2.05 -4.19 0.10
N HIS A 190 2.12 -2.91 -0.20
CA HIS A 190 1.77 -1.86 0.75
C HIS A 190 0.26 -1.80 1.03
N LYS A 191 -0.09 -1.45 2.29
CA LYS A 191 -1.42 -1.00 2.66
C LYS A 191 -1.67 0.44 2.22
N ALA A 192 -0.64 1.29 2.34
CA ALA A 192 -0.71 2.69 1.96
C ALA A 192 -0.90 2.85 0.43
N PRO A 193 -1.62 3.86 -0.04
CA PRO A 193 -2.31 4.91 0.72
C PRO A 193 -3.83 4.67 0.96
N HIS A 194 -4.27 3.47 1.29
CA HIS A 194 -5.68 3.16 1.55
C HIS A 194 -6.26 3.97 2.74
N ARG A 195 -7.48 4.46 2.62
CA ARG A 195 -8.26 5.12 3.67
C ARG A 195 -8.45 4.20 4.91
N ALA A 196 -8.53 4.68 6.18
CA ALA A 196 -8.22 6.03 6.58
C ALA A 196 -6.71 6.19 6.72
N TRP A 197 -6.22 7.27 6.18
CA TRP A 197 -4.79 7.55 6.14
C TRP A 197 -4.26 7.90 7.54
N TRP A 198 -3.27 7.17 8.03
CA TRP A 198 -2.49 7.49 9.21
C TRP A 198 -1.03 7.54 8.80
N PRO A 199 -0.47 8.71 8.47
CA PRO A 199 0.94 8.86 8.15
C PRO A 199 1.84 8.47 9.32
N SER A 200 3.14 8.24 9.07
CA SER A 200 4.10 8.21 10.17
C SER A 200 4.08 9.56 10.90
N PRO A 201 4.42 9.63 12.20
CA PRO A 201 4.37 10.88 12.95
C PRO A 201 5.17 12.01 12.29
N GLU A 202 6.31 11.69 11.71
CA GLU A 202 7.22 12.63 11.06
C GLU A 202 6.58 13.18 9.76
N LYS A 203 6.05 12.31 8.90
CA LYS A 203 5.34 12.72 7.67
C LYS A 203 4.02 13.44 7.98
N PHE A 204 3.34 13.05 9.06
CA PHE A 204 2.11 13.71 9.51
C PHE A 204 2.36 15.18 9.87
N ALA A 205 3.43 15.45 10.64
CA ALA A 205 3.82 16.82 10.99
C ALA A 205 4.30 17.62 9.77
N GLU A 206 5.12 16.99 8.90
CA GLU A 206 5.65 17.62 7.69
C GLU A 206 4.53 18.04 6.72
N PHE A 207 3.60 17.15 6.44
CA PHE A 207 2.56 17.38 5.43
C PHE A 207 1.41 18.23 5.95
N TYR A 208 1.19 18.30 7.25
CA TYR A 208 0.23 19.22 7.84
C TYR A 208 0.52 20.69 7.52
N GLU A 209 1.78 21.05 7.37
CA GLU A 209 2.20 22.42 7.06
C GLU A 209 2.17 22.75 5.54
N LYS A 210 1.76 21.78 4.68
CA LYS A 210 1.70 21.94 3.24
C LYS A 210 0.29 22.28 2.78
N GLU A 211 0.20 23.12 1.73
CA GLU A 211 -1.02 23.38 0.99
C GLU A 211 -0.96 22.72 -0.39
N PHE A 212 -2.08 22.20 -0.84
CA PHE A 212 -2.20 21.52 -2.11
C PHE A 212 -3.17 22.25 -3.05
N PRO A 213 -2.86 22.31 -4.36
CA PRO A 213 -3.69 22.98 -5.33
C PRO A 213 -5.07 22.31 -5.43
N GLU A 214 -6.12 23.12 -5.36
CA GLU A 214 -7.48 22.66 -5.56
C GLU A 214 -7.70 22.30 -7.03
N PRO A 215 -8.28 21.11 -7.33
CA PRO A 215 -8.64 20.80 -8.70
C PRO A 215 -9.81 21.68 -9.15
N ALA A 216 -9.84 22.06 -10.41
CA ALA A 216 -10.92 22.86 -10.98
C ALA A 216 -12.31 22.22 -10.81
N THR A 217 -12.33 20.90 -10.58
CA THR A 217 -13.54 20.10 -10.37
C THR A 217 -13.94 19.94 -8.91
N LEU A 218 -13.26 20.58 -7.95
CA LEU A 218 -13.60 20.44 -6.52
C LEU A 218 -15.06 20.83 -6.22
N PHE A 219 -15.57 21.83 -6.95
CA PHE A 219 -16.94 22.34 -6.82
C PHE A 219 -17.79 22.03 -8.06
N ASP A 220 -17.47 20.95 -8.80
CA ASP A 220 -18.21 20.54 -9.98
C ASP A 220 -19.65 20.15 -9.62
N ASP A 221 -20.63 20.72 -10.31
CA ASP A 221 -22.04 20.40 -10.18
C ASP A 221 -22.48 19.20 -11.02
N TYR A 222 -21.53 18.55 -11.70
CA TYR A 222 -21.74 17.45 -12.65
C TYR A 222 -22.67 17.79 -13.83
N SER A 223 -22.87 19.07 -14.15
CA SER A 223 -23.65 19.49 -15.32
C SER A 223 -23.00 18.91 -16.60
N GLY A 224 -23.83 18.49 -17.55
CA GLY A 224 -23.36 17.86 -18.79
C GLY A 224 -22.84 16.43 -18.66
N ARG A 225 -22.80 15.84 -17.46
CA ARG A 225 -22.36 14.44 -17.22
C ARG A 225 -23.52 13.47 -17.20
N GLY A 226 -23.19 12.16 -17.32
CA GLY A 226 -24.17 11.07 -17.26
C GLY A 226 -24.82 10.92 -15.89
N THR A 227 -25.95 10.20 -15.82
CA THR A 227 -26.74 9.99 -14.60
C THR A 227 -25.91 9.44 -13.43
N ALA A 228 -25.04 8.48 -13.66
CA ALA A 228 -24.22 7.89 -12.62
C ALA A 228 -23.35 8.91 -11.85
N ALA A 229 -22.76 9.89 -12.57
CA ALA A 229 -21.99 10.94 -11.93
C ALA A 229 -22.89 11.91 -11.15
N LYS A 230 -24.05 12.28 -11.70
CA LYS A 230 -25.01 13.20 -11.06
C LYS A 230 -25.65 12.64 -9.80
N THR A 231 -25.83 11.32 -9.74
CA THR A 231 -26.47 10.63 -8.61
C THR A 231 -25.46 10.03 -7.63
N ALA A 232 -24.17 10.19 -7.85
CA ALA A 232 -23.13 9.78 -6.92
C ALA A 232 -23.25 10.60 -5.62
N GLU A 233 -23.54 9.93 -4.52
CA GLU A 233 -23.77 10.61 -3.23
C GLU A 233 -22.47 11.02 -2.54
N MET A 234 -21.36 10.29 -2.80
CA MET A 234 -20.09 10.51 -2.11
C MET A 234 -19.46 11.82 -2.53
N ASN A 235 -19.22 12.70 -1.57
CA ASN A 235 -18.49 13.96 -1.75
C ASN A 235 -17.63 14.28 -0.53
N ILE A 236 -16.68 15.22 -0.70
CA ILE A 236 -15.74 15.59 0.37
C ILE A 236 -16.47 16.23 1.55
N LEU A 237 -17.39 17.16 1.29
CA LEU A 237 -18.04 17.95 2.35
C LEU A 237 -18.73 17.05 3.38
N THR A 238 -19.53 16.08 2.93
CA THR A 238 -20.44 15.33 3.80
C THR A 238 -19.95 13.93 4.14
N HIS A 239 -19.15 13.27 3.28
CA HIS A 239 -18.75 11.87 3.46
C HIS A 239 -17.35 11.69 4.06
N MET A 240 -16.51 12.73 4.07
CA MET A 240 -15.27 12.70 4.82
C MET A 240 -15.52 13.06 6.28
N GLN A 241 -15.23 12.11 7.17
CA GLN A 241 -15.53 12.21 8.59
C GLN A 241 -14.46 12.99 9.34
N TYR A 242 -14.85 13.87 10.26
CA TYR A 242 -13.92 14.67 11.05
C TYR A 242 -12.91 13.83 11.83
N MET A 243 -13.41 12.85 12.60
CA MET A 243 -12.58 12.02 13.46
C MET A 243 -11.79 10.97 12.66
N HIS A 244 -12.40 10.36 11.65
CA HIS A 244 -11.81 9.27 10.92
C HIS A 244 -10.84 9.74 9.83
N ASP A 245 -11.27 10.71 9.02
CA ASP A 245 -10.51 11.17 7.86
C ASP A 245 -9.66 12.41 8.18
N SER A 246 -10.23 13.40 8.86
CA SER A 246 -9.54 14.65 9.15
C SER A 246 -8.77 14.65 10.47
N LYS A 247 -8.88 13.59 11.29
CA LYS A 247 -8.15 13.40 12.55
C LYS A 247 -8.46 14.45 13.64
N VAL A 248 -9.64 15.08 13.57
CA VAL A 248 -10.13 15.91 14.69
C VAL A 248 -10.37 15.00 15.89
N ARG A 249 -9.90 15.42 17.07
CA ARG A 249 -10.06 14.63 18.28
C ARG A 249 -11.53 14.49 18.68
N PRO A 250 -11.98 13.29 19.11
CA PRO A 250 -13.34 13.08 19.54
C PRO A 250 -13.78 14.00 20.68
N GLU A 251 -12.85 14.37 21.58
CA GLU A 251 -13.10 15.31 22.67
C GLU A 251 -13.49 16.68 22.14
N THR A 252 -12.81 17.17 21.09
CA THR A 252 -13.10 18.45 20.45
C THR A 252 -14.51 18.45 19.86
N ILE A 253 -14.88 17.38 19.14
CA ILE A 253 -16.23 17.25 18.60
C ILE A 253 -17.28 17.23 19.71
N LYS A 254 -17.01 16.54 20.83
CA LYS A 254 -17.90 16.47 21.98
C LYS A 254 -18.07 17.84 22.64
N GLU A 255 -17.01 18.61 22.78
CA GLU A 255 -17.05 19.97 23.35
C GLU A 255 -17.85 20.95 22.48
N MET A 256 -17.72 20.84 21.15
CA MET A 256 -18.43 21.69 20.19
C MET A 256 -19.93 21.34 20.08
N GLY A 257 -20.33 20.15 20.51
CA GLY A 257 -21.70 19.67 20.40
C GLY A 257 -22.07 19.22 18.99
N LYS A 258 -23.18 19.73 18.42
CA LYS A 258 -23.58 19.38 17.06
C LYS A 258 -22.70 20.08 16.03
N VAL A 259 -21.97 19.31 15.25
CA VAL A 259 -21.10 19.78 14.17
C VAL A 259 -21.64 19.25 12.85
N GLU A 260 -21.92 20.13 11.88
CA GLU A 260 -22.41 19.78 10.54
C GLU A 260 -21.44 20.35 9.47
N PRO A 261 -21.39 19.76 8.27
CA PRO A 261 -22.12 18.60 7.78
C PRO A 261 -21.35 17.29 7.94
N GLU A 262 -22.03 16.26 8.41
CA GLU A 262 -21.59 14.87 8.29
C GLU A 262 -22.77 13.99 7.90
N ILE A 263 -22.59 13.18 6.85
CA ILE A 263 -23.60 12.19 6.46
C ILE A 263 -23.24 10.85 7.08
N VAL A 264 -24.30 10.19 7.48
CA VAL A 264 -24.28 8.80 7.88
C VAL A 264 -24.21 7.93 6.62
N TYR A 265 -23.21 7.05 6.55
CA TYR A 265 -23.16 6.07 5.47
C TYR A 265 -24.30 5.06 5.62
N VAL A 266 -25.02 4.83 4.52
CA VAL A 266 -25.88 3.67 4.39
C VAL A 266 -25.03 2.49 3.94
N ARG A 267 -24.93 1.45 4.76
CA ARG A 267 -24.25 0.20 4.34
C ARG A 267 -25.10 -0.55 3.32
N GLY A 268 -24.48 -1.47 2.59
CA GLY A 268 -25.18 -2.28 1.59
C GLY A 268 -26.34 -3.12 2.14
N ASP A 269 -26.42 -3.32 3.47
CA ASP A 269 -27.51 -3.97 4.18
C ASP A 269 -28.61 -2.98 4.66
N GLY A 270 -28.49 -1.69 4.30
CA GLY A 270 -29.41 -0.62 4.71
C GLY A 270 -29.14 -0.06 6.10
N SER A 271 -28.19 -0.59 6.86
CA SER A 271 -27.83 -0.05 8.17
C SER A 271 -27.06 1.26 8.05
N LEU A 272 -27.31 2.18 8.99
CA LEU A 272 -26.65 3.48 9.05
C LEU A 272 -25.32 3.36 9.82
N MET A 273 -24.24 3.83 9.23
CA MET A 273 -22.94 3.94 9.90
C MET A 273 -22.68 5.41 10.27
N TYR A 274 -22.88 5.72 11.53
CA TYR A 274 -22.57 7.05 12.06
C TYR A 274 -21.07 7.21 12.24
N PRO A 275 -20.51 8.42 12.00
CA PRO A 275 -19.17 8.75 12.42
C PRO A 275 -19.05 8.50 13.94
N THR A 276 -18.12 7.65 14.33
CA THR A 276 -17.90 7.31 15.72
C THR A 276 -16.47 7.58 16.13
N ALA A 277 -16.26 7.85 17.41
CA ALA A 277 -14.92 7.96 17.99
C ALA A 277 -14.03 6.72 17.73
N GLN A 278 -14.63 5.57 17.42
CA GLN A 278 -13.90 4.36 17.03
C GLN A 278 -13.09 4.53 15.75
N GLY A 279 -13.55 5.37 14.81
CA GLY A 279 -12.78 5.72 13.60
C GLY A 279 -11.43 6.38 13.92
N PHE A 280 -11.39 7.14 15.01
CA PHE A 280 -10.15 7.75 15.54
C PHE A 280 -9.40 6.78 16.47
N TYR A 281 -10.06 6.31 17.54
CA TYR A 281 -9.41 5.50 18.57
C TYR A 281 -9.00 4.11 18.11
N GLY A 282 -9.65 3.53 17.08
CA GLY A 282 -9.27 2.25 16.53
C GLY A 282 -7.82 2.23 16.07
N PRO A 283 -7.42 3.09 15.13
CA PRO A 283 -6.02 3.23 14.72
C PRO A 283 -5.10 3.85 15.78
N PHE A 284 -5.50 4.99 16.37
CA PHE A 284 -4.68 5.73 17.35
C PHE A 284 -4.44 4.95 18.63
N GLY A 285 -5.43 4.18 19.09
CA GLY A 285 -5.33 3.33 20.28
C GLY A 285 -4.28 2.21 20.17
N ARG A 286 -3.83 1.89 18.95
CA ARG A 286 -2.73 0.94 18.73
C ARG A 286 -1.37 1.54 19.03
N ALA A 287 -1.24 2.87 19.00
CA ALA A 287 0.00 3.56 19.28
C ALA A 287 0.40 3.38 20.76
N ASN A 288 1.68 3.13 21.02
CA ASN A 288 2.23 3.17 22.36
C ASN A 288 2.37 4.64 22.85
N ASN A 289 2.76 4.84 24.11
CA ASN A 289 2.81 6.16 24.70
C ASN A 289 3.82 7.11 24.00
N GLU A 290 4.94 6.59 23.49
CA GLU A 290 5.93 7.40 22.76
C GLU A 290 5.41 7.82 21.39
N GLN A 291 4.79 6.89 20.68
CA GLN A 291 4.15 7.17 19.40
C GLN A 291 3.00 8.18 19.55
N LYS A 292 2.16 8.03 20.59
CA LYS A 292 1.08 8.98 20.89
C LYS A 292 1.61 10.39 21.07
N LYS A 293 2.67 10.59 21.88
CA LYS A 293 3.28 11.90 22.08
C LYS A 293 3.72 12.57 20.77
N LYS A 294 4.25 11.78 19.82
CA LYS A 294 4.65 12.31 18.51
C LYS A 294 3.44 12.73 17.66
N TYR A 295 2.35 11.93 17.67
CA TYR A 295 1.13 12.28 16.98
C TYR A 295 0.40 13.46 17.62
N ASP A 296 0.41 13.55 18.95
CA ASP A 296 -0.36 14.53 19.72
C ASP A 296 -0.07 15.96 19.27
N VAL A 297 1.18 16.30 18.95
CA VAL A 297 1.55 17.64 18.50
C VAL A 297 0.75 18.10 17.29
N THR A 298 0.61 17.23 16.26
CA THR A 298 -0.15 17.57 15.05
C THR A 298 -1.65 17.43 15.26
N LEU A 299 -2.09 16.42 16.01
CA LEU A 299 -3.51 16.22 16.34
C LEU A 299 -4.09 17.38 17.14
N ASP A 300 -3.31 17.98 18.04
CA ASP A 300 -3.74 19.14 18.83
C ASP A 300 -3.87 20.38 17.93
N LYS A 301 -2.93 20.62 17.01
CA LYS A 301 -3.04 21.69 16.02
C LYS A 301 -4.30 21.56 15.15
N ILE A 302 -4.56 20.37 14.62
CA ILE A 302 -5.75 20.07 13.79
C ILE A 302 -7.03 20.36 14.58
N SER A 303 -7.09 19.87 15.80
CA SER A 303 -8.27 20.00 16.65
C SER A 303 -8.53 21.44 17.09
N GLN A 304 -7.45 22.20 17.37
CA GLN A 304 -7.54 23.62 17.69
C GLN A 304 -8.01 24.43 16.49
N ASP A 305 -7.38 24.24 15.33
CA ASP A 305 -7.78 24.88 14.06
C ASP A 305 -9.25 24.62 13.74
N PHE A 306 -9.68 23.35 13.84
CA PHE A 306 -11.07 22.98 13.63
C PHE A 306 -12.03 23.68 14.59
N LYS A 307 -11.70 23.73 15.88
CA LYS A 307 -12.52 24.35 16.93
C LYS A 307 -12.68 25.86 16.71
N GLU A 308 -11.61 26.54 16.29
CA GLU A 308 -11.58 27.99 16.10
C GLU A 308 -12.28 28.43 14.79
N ASN A 309 -12.02 27.72 13.71
CA ASN A 309 -12.38 28.18 12.37
C ASN A 309 -13.66 27.58 11.83
N TRP A 310 -13.90 26.27 12.08
CA TRP A 310 -15.04 25.54 11.51
C TRP A 310 -16.41 26.16 11.73
N PRO A 311 -16.76 26.70 12.94
CA PRO A 311 -18.06 27.31 13.17
C PRO A 311 -18.37 28.54 12.29
N ASN A 312 -17.33 29.20 11.81
CA ASN A 312 -17.45 30.43 11.00
C ASN A 312 -17.34 30.19 9.49
N MET A 313 -17.02 28.99 9.07
CA MET A 313 -16.87 28.61 7.66
C MET A 313 -18.23 28.38 6.99
N ASN A 314 -18.39 28.85 5.76
CA ASN A 314 -19.46 28.41 4.87
C ASN A 314 -19.13 27.01 4.27
N ASP A 315 -20.10 26.40 3.54
CA ASP A 315 -19.93 25.03 3.01
C ASP A 315 -18.76 24.91 2.02
N LYS A 316 -18.46 25.96 1.25
CA LYS A 316 -17.31 25.97 0.34
C LYS A 316 -16.01 25.94 1.12
N GLU A 317 -15.86 26.78 2.14
CA GLU A 317 -14.69 26.82 3.00
C GLU A 317 -14.52 25.52 3.79
N LYS A 318 -15.62 24.91 4.26
CA LYS A 318 -15.60 23.59 4.90
C LYS A 318 -15.14 22.49 3.96
N MET A 319 -15.58 22.51 2.69
CA MET A 319 -15.12 21.56 1.68
C MET A 319 -13.62 21.75 1.39
N GLN A 320 -13.15 22.98 1.27
CA GLN A 320 -11.74 23.32 1.08
C GLN A 320 -10.89 22.83 2.25
N TRP A 321 -11.33 23.09 3.48
CA TRP A 321 -10.64 22.61 4.69
C TRP A 321 -10.53 21.06 4.70
N LYS A 322 -11.63 20.35 4.45
CA LYS A 322 -11.62 18.88 4.36
C LYS A 322 -10.74 18.36 3.21
N PHE A 323 -10.73 19.06 2.07
CA PHE A 323 -9.86 18.73 0.95
C PHE A 323 -8.38 18.84 1.34
N GLN A 324 -7.97 19.95 1.97
CA GLN A 324 -6.59 20.11 2.43
C GLN A 324 -6.19 19.02 3.42
N ARG A 325 -7.03 18.74 4.42
CA ARG A 325 -6.77 17.66 5.38
C ARG A 325 -6.64 16.28 4.70
N TYR A 326 -7.50 16.00 3.73
CA TYR A 326 -7.43 14.79 2.92
C TYR A 326 -6.10 14.69 2.17
N MET A 327 -5.74 15.73 1.44
CA MET A 327 -4.53 15.73 0.61
C MET A 327 -3.26 15.63 1.47
N GLN A 328 -3.22 16.32 2.60
CA GLN A 328 -2.10 16.25 3.54
C GLN A 328 -1.87 14.82 4.03
N ASP A 329 -2.89 14.13 4.50
CA ASP A 329 -2.75 12.78 5.04
C ASP A 329 -2.51 11.73 3.93
N TYR A 330 -3.21 11.86 2.80
CA TYR A 330 -3.08 10.96 1.65
C TYR A 330 -1.67 11.01 1.06
N LEU A 331 -1.18 12.20 0.75
CA LEU A 331 0.14 12.39 0.15
C LEU A 331 1.28 12.08 1.13
N ALA A 332 1.08 12.32 2.42
CA ALA A 332 2.03 11.89 3.45
C ALA A 332 2.23 10.37 3.47
N THR A 333 1.15 9.60 3.32
CA THR A 333 1.25 8.13 3.22
C THR A 333 1.92 7.67 1.93
N ILE A 334 1.71 8.37 0.82
CA ILE A 334 2.38 8.12 -0.46
C ILE A 334 3.87 8.43 -0.38
N SER A 335 4.24 9.56 0.23
CA SER A 335 5.66 9.89 0.47
C SER A 335 6.37 8.78 1.23
N SER A 336 5.71 8.18 2.23
CA SER A 336 6.27 7.02 2.93
C SER A 336 6.42 5.78 2.02
N VAL A 337 5.51 5.57 1.08
CA VAL A 337 5.64 4.48 0.09
C VAL A 337 6.84 4.72 -0.82
N ASP A 338 6.98 5.95 -1.33
CA ASP A 338 8.09 6.31 -2.21
C ASP A 338 9.45 6.12 -1.52
N ASP A 339 9.62 6.65 -0.30
CA ASP A 339 10.85 6.48 0.50
C ASP A 339 11.19 4.99 0.67
N ASN A 340 10.19 4.16 0.93
CA ASN A 340 10.36 2.73 1.17
C ASN A 340 10.61 1.92 -0.11
N VAL A 341 10.02 2.31 -1.24
CA VAL A 341 10.37 1.76 -2.56
C VAL A 341 11.85 2.06 -2.85
N GLY A 342 12.32 3.28 -2.57
CA GLY A 342 13.72 3.65 -2.70
C GLY A 342 14.67 2.73 -1.93
N ARG A 343 14.37 2.44 -0.66
CA ARG A 343 15.16 1.52 0.16
C ARG A 343 15.32 0.12 -0.45
N VAL A 344 14.26 -0.39 -1.08
CA VAL A 344 14.32 -1.70 -1.74
C VAL A 344 15.09 -1.64 -3.05
N LEU A 345 14.90 -0.58 -3.86
CA LEU A 345 15.66 -0.39 -5.09
C LEU A 345 17.15 -0.20 -4.81
N ASP A 346 17.51 0.61 -3.82
CA ASP A 346 18.92 0.82 -3.41
C ASP A 346 19.61 -0.45 -2.90
N TYR A 347 18.84 -1.41 -2.36
CA TYR A 347 19.38 -2.72 -1.99
C TYR A 347 19.62 -3.61 -3.21
N LEU A 348 18.83 -3.47 -4.27
CA LEU A 348 18.90 -4.31 -5.46
C LEU A 348 19.98 -3.87 -6.44
N ASP A 349 20.37 -2.58 -6.43
CA ASP A 349 21.50 -2.02 -7.18
C ASP A 349 22.85 -2.46 -6.58
#